data_ae5ad96fd4b0cfae4784e1f2a3e9d8fd
#
_entry.id   ae5ad96fd4b0cfae4784e1f2a3e9d8fd
#
_cell.length_a   1.000
_cell.length_b   1.000
_cell.length_c   1.000
_cell.angle_alpha   90.00
_cell.angle_beta   90.00
_cell.angle_gamma   90.00
#
_symmetry.space_group_name_H-M   'P 1'
#
loop_
_entity.id
_entity.type
_entity.pdbx_description
1 polymer ?
#
loop_
_entity_poly.entity_id
_entity_poly.type
_entity_poly.pdbx_seq_one_letter_code
_entity_poly.pdbx_strand_id
1 'polypeptide(L)'
;LRRNRYAKGALDLDFPEVRAVMDKDGRVTGIITEEHDESHQLIEECMLAANEAVALALKNGNRPTIYRVHEEPDSSKLFEFGQLCKLYGHPVHDIGQRQYLNELMKSIKGSPDEQLLKLALLKSLMRARYDTEPLGHYGLATPNYCHFTSPIRRYADLVVHRSLNPLLVNPPK
;
A
#
# COMPACT_ATOMS: atom_id res chain seq x y z
N LEU A 1 10.31 1.34 -11.75
CA LEU A 1 9.47 0.60 -10.82
C LEU A 1 8.16 1.35 -10.56
N ARG A 2 8.19 2.59 -10.02
CA ARG A 2 7.02 3.39 -9.64
C ARG A 2 6.01 3.56 -10.80
N ARG A 3 6.47 3.95 -12.01
CA ARG A 3 5.60 4.07 -13.20
C ARG A 3 4.86 2.77 -13.50
N ASN A 4 5.57 1.64 -13.41
CA ASN A 4 4.96 0.33 -13.69
C ASN A 4 3.93 -0.05 -12.63
N ARG A 5 4.16 0.26 -11.36
CA ARG A 5 3.23 0.02 -10.26
C ARG A 5 1.93 0.80 -10.47
N TYR A 6 2.02 2.09 -10.76
CA TYR A 6 0.84 2.91 -11.04
C TYR A 6 0.14 2.55 -12.35
N ALA A 7 0.89 2.11 -13.37
CA ALA A 7 0.30 1.60 -14.61
C ALA A 7 -0.51 0.30 -14.39
N LYS A 8 -0.11 -0.53 -13.41
CA LYS A 8 -0.88 -1.70 -12.97
C LYS A 8 -2.12 -1.34 -12.12
N GLY A 9 -2.26 -0.08 -11.74
CA GLY A 9 -3.41 0.42 -11.02
C GLY A 9 -3.21 0.54 -9.49
N ALA A 10 -1.99 0.61 -8.97
CA ALA A 10 -1.75 0.92 -7.57
C ALA A 10 -2.37 2.27 -7.20
N LEU A 11 -2.91 2.36 -5.99
CA LEU A 11 -3.51 3.59 -5.48
C LEU A 11 -2.43 4.57 -5.00
N ASP A 12 -2.58 5.84 -5.37
CA ASP A 12 -1.74 6.95 -4.87
C ASP A 12 -2.41 7.55 -3.62
N LEU A 13 -2.08 6.97 -2.47
CA LEU A 13 -2.61 7.39 -1.16
C LEU A 13 -1.52 8.00 -0.28
N ASP A 14 -0.55 8.66 -0.91
CA ASP A 14 0.49 9.36 -0.17
C ASP A 14 -0.13 10.53 0.62
N PHE A 15 0.10 10.52 1.93
CA PHE A 15 -0.22 11.60 2.84
C PHE A 15 1.08 12.25 3.31
N PRO A 16 1.10 13.58 3.49
CA PRO A 16 2.26 14.23 4.09
C PRO A 16 2.49 13.70 5.51
N GLU A 17 3.68 13.19 5.77
CA GLU A 17 4.07 12.80 7.11
C GLU A 17 4.43 14.04 7.92
N VAL A 18 3.84 14.15 9.10
CA VAL A 18 4.12 15.25 10.02
C VAL A 18 4.80 14.74 11.28
N ARG A 19 5.84 15.45 11.71
CA ARG A 19 6.58 15.14 12.93
C ARG A 19 6.54 16.31 13.90
N ALA A 20 6.23 16.02 15.15
CA ALA A 20 6.35 16.99 16.22
C ALA A 20 7.83 17.20 16.57
N VAL A 21 8.26 18.46 16.62
CA VAL A 21 9.57 18.86 17.13
C VAL A 21 9.42 19.10 18.63
N MET A 22 10.27 18.46 19.43
CA MET A 22 10.26 18.59 20.88
C MET A 22 11.52 19.29 21.37
N ASP A 23 11.39 20.09 22.43
CA ASP A 23 12.52 20.61 23.17
C ASP A 23 13.17 19.55 24.09
N LYS A 24 14.19 19.97 24.84
CA LYS A 24 14.91 19.09 25.78
C LYS A 24 14.04 18.63 26.96
N ASP A 25 12.95 19.35 27.22
CA ASP A 25 12.00 19.05 28.31
C ASP A 25 10.83 18.20 27.82
N GLY A 26 10.83 17.78 26.52
CA GLY A 26 9.78 16.97 25.90
C GLY A 26 8.52 17.75 25.51
N ARG A 27 8.58 19.09 25.47
CA ARG A 27 7.45 19.93 25.04
C ARG A 27 7.49 20.10 23.52
N VAL A 28 6.32 20.02 22.89
CA VAL A 28 6.19 20.26 21.45
C VAL A 28 6.43 21.75 21.16
N THR A 29 7.47 22.04 20.38
CA THR A 29 7.86 23.39 19.95
C THR A 29 7.42 23.72 18.53
N GLY A 30 7.04 22.71 17.73
CA GLY A 30 6.60 22.90 16.36
C GLY A 30 6.19 21.61 15.70
N ILE A 31 5.63 21.74 14.49
CA ILE A 31 5.27 20.63 13.62
C ILE A 31 5.99 20.86 12.29
N ILE A 32 6.72 19.85 11.82
CA ILE A 32 7.36 19.87 10.50
C ILE A 32 6.77 18.78 9.63
N THR A 33 6.61 19.09 8.36
CA THR A 33 6.24 18.09 7.34
C THR A 33 7.52 17.46 6.82
N GLU A 34 7.62 16.14 6.87
CA GLU A 34 8.73 15.40 6.28
C GLU A 34 8.53 15.32 4.76
N GLU A 35 9.53 15.75 4.01
CA GLU A 35 9.52 15.61 2.56
C GLU A 35 9.94 14.19 2.17
N HIS A 36 9.07 13.50 1.45
CA HIS A 36 9.39 12.25 0.77
C HIS A 36 10.15 12.56 -0.53
N ASP A 37 11.46 12.65 -0.44
CA ASP A 37 12.32 12.91 -1.58
C ASP A 37 12.47 11.68 -2.51
N GLU A 38 13.17 11.85 -3.63
CA GLU A 38 13.38 10.78 -4.60
C GLU A 38 14.16 9.59 -4.03
N SER A 39 15.05 9.82 -3.06
CA SER A 39 15.83 8.74 -2.44
C SER A 39 14.95 7.85 -1.56
N HIS A 40 14.03 8.42 -0.78
CA HIS A 40 13.05 7.65 -0.02
C HIS A 40 12.16 6.84 -0.95
N GLN A 41 11.68 7.44 -2.04
CA GLN A 41 10.86 6.76 -3.05
C GLN A 41 11.61 5.62 -3.75
N LEU A 42 12.91 5.80 -4.05
CA LEU A 42 13.73 4.74 -4.65
C LEU A 42 13.81 3.52 -3.72
N ILE A 43 14.13 3.75 -2.44
CA ILE A 43 14.23 2.66 -1.46
C ILE A 43 12.87 1.98 -1.27
N GLU A 44 11.80 2.75 -1.16
CA GLU A 44 10.43 2.19 -1.07
C GLU A 44 10.12 1.26 -2.24
N GLU A 45 10.33 1.70 -3.47
CA GLU A 45 10.07 0.87 -4.66
C GLU A 45 10.94 -0.39 -4.72
N CYS A 46 12.21 -0.30 -4.27
CA CYS A 46 13.06 -1.48 -4.14
C CYS A 46 12.55 -2.45 -3.09
N MET A 47 12.07 -1.95 -1.95
CA MET A 47 11.48 -2.78 -0.89
C MET A 47 10.19 -3.45 -1.35
N LEU A 48 9.32 -2.73 -2.06
CA LEU A 48 8.10 -3.28 -2.65
C LEU A 48 8.41 -4.39 -3.65
N ALA A 49 9.35 -4.15 -4.55
CA ALA A 49 9.77 -5.15 -5.55
C ALA A 49 10.36 -6.41 -4.90
N ALA A 50 11.18 -6.26 -3.85
CA ALA A 50 11.71 -7.38 -3.09
C ALA A 50 10.61 -8.18 -2.39
N ASN A 51 9.66 -7.50 -1.76
CA ASN A 51 8.51 -8.13 -1.10
C ASN A 51 7.64 -8.93 -2.08
N GLU A 52 7.37 -8.38 -3.27
CA GLU A 52 6.62 -9.05 -4.33
C GLU A 52 7.38 -10.28 -4.87
N ALA A 53 8.68 -10.14 -5.15
CA ALA A 53 9.52 -11.20 -5.68
C ALA A 53 9.61 -12.40 -4.72
N VAL A 54 9.80 -12.13 -3.42
CA VAL A 54 9.84 -13.16 -2.39
C VAL A 54 8.48 -13.85 -2.22
N ALA A 55 7.38 -13.09 -2.20
CA ALA A 55 6.04 -13.66 -2.14
C ALA A 55 5.77 -14.61 -3.32
N LEU A 56 6.16 -14.20 -4.53
CA LEU A 56 6.03 -15.02 -5.74
C LEU A 56 6.90 -16.27 -5.69
N ALA A 57 8.17 -16.16 -5.25
CA ALA A 57 9.08 -17.28 -5.12
C ALA A 57 8.55 -18.34 -4.14
N LEU A 58 8.04 -17.92 -2.99
CA LEU A 58 7.45 -18.82 -2.00
C LEU A 58 6.20 -19.51 -2.50
N LYS A 59 5.32 -18.78 -3.19
CA LYS A 59 4.12 -19.33 -3.83
C LYS A 59 4.49 -20.37 -4.88
N ASN A 60 5.40 -20.06 -5.80
CA ASN A 60 5.84 -20.96 -6.87
C ASN A 60 6.57 -22.18 -6.31
N GLY A 61 7.32 -22.01 -5.22
CA GLY A 61 8.00 -23.10 -4.51
C GLY A 61 7.07 -23.92 -3.59
N ASN A 62 5.78 -23.61 -3.59
CA ASN A 62 4.76 -24.24 -2.73
C ASN A 62 5.19 -24.30 -1.25
N ARG A 63 5.76 -23.19 -0.74
CA ARG A 63 6.26 -23.09 0.65
C ARG A 63 5.24 -22.38 1.54
N PRO A 64 4.89 -22.99 2.69
CA PRO A 64 4.04 -22.31 3.67
C PRO A 64 4.67 -21.01 4.12
N THR A 65 3.90 -19.93 4.07
CA THR A 65 4.35 -18.61 4.51
C THR A 65 3.15 -17.75 4.91
N ILE A 66 3.41 -16.52 5.33
CA ILE A 66 2.39 -15.53 5.59
C ILE A 66 2.49 -14.41 4.57
N TYR A 67 1.36 -14.08 3.99
CA TYR A 67 1.20 -12.98 3.02
C TYR A 67 0.65 -11.75 3.73
N ARG A 68 0.94 -10.59 3.20
CA ARG A 68 0.27 -9.34 3.56
C ARG A 68 -0.83 -9.09 2.55
N VAL A 69 -2.06 -9.33 2.92
CA VAL A 69 -3.22 -9.25 2.04
C VAL A 69 -4.01 -7.98 2.27
N HIS A 70 -4.57 -7.45 1.21
CA HIS A 70 -5.46 -6.30 1.24
C HIS A 70 -6.57 -6.56 0.22
N GLU A 71 -7.72 -6.96 0.72
CA GLU A 71 -8.85 -7.33 -0.12
C GLU A 71 -9.47 -6.13 -0.82
N GLU A 72 -10.30 -6.39 -1.79
CA GLU A 72 -11.07 -5.37 -2.49
C GLU A 72 -11.98 -4.61 -1.51
N PRO A 73 -12.22 -3.31 -1.75
CA PRO A 73 -13.10 -2.54 -0.90
C PRO A 73 -14.55 -3.04 -1.00
N ASP A 74 -15.29 -2.87 0.08
CA ASP A 74 -16.72 -3.10 0.09
C ASP A 74 -17.42 -2.17 -0.90
N SER A 75 -18.27 -2.72 -1.75
CA SER A 75 -18.95 -1.97 -2.82
C SER A 75 -19.87 -0.87 -2.26
N SER A 76 -20.49 -1.08 -1.11
CA SER A 76 -21.35 -0.07 -0.47
C SER A 76 -20.55 1.13 0.02
N LYS A 77 -19.41 0.89 0.67
CA LYS A 77 -18.51 1.94 1.14
C LYS A 77 -17.87 2.72 -0.01
N LEU A 78 -17.52 2.00 -1.09
CA LEU A 78 -17.00 2.64 -2.30
C LEU A 78 -18.06 3.51 -2.97
N PHE A 79 -19.33 3.05 -2.99
CA PHE A 79 -20.45 3.86 -3.46
C PHE A 79 -20.64 5.13 -2.62
N GLU A 80 -20.62 5.02 -1.28
CA GLU A 80 -20.69 6.18 -0.38
C GLU A 80 -19.56 7.18 -0.65
N PHE A 81 -18.34 6.69 -0.85
CA PHE A 81 -17.21 7.52 -1.25
C PHE A 81 -17.48 8.24 -2.58
N GLY A 82 -18.04 7.54 -3.56
CA GLY A 82 -18.42 8.14 -4.84
C GLY A 82 -19.47 9.25 -4.70
N GLN A 83 -20.46 9.07 -3.83
CA GLN A 83 -21.44 10.13 -3.54
C GLN A 83 -20.78 11.35 -2.90
N LEU A 84 -19.86 11.12 -1.96
CA LEU A 84 -19.08 12.21 -1.37
C LEU A 84 -18.30 13.00 -2.44
N CYS A 85 -17.60 12.32 -3.34
CA CYS A 85 -16.87 12.98 -4.43
C CYS A 85 -17.78 13.82 -5.32
N LYS A 86 -19.01 13.35 -5.63
CA LYS A 86 -20.00 14.12 -6.37
C LYS A 86 -20.42 15.40 -5.65
N LEU A 87 -20.60 15.34 -4.31
CA LEU A 87 -20.93 16.52 -3.51
C LEU A 87 -19.84 17.59 -3.57
N TYR A 88 -18.58 17.18 -3.73
CA TYR A 88 -17.43 18.08 -3.93
C TYR A 88 -17.20 18.46 -5.40
N GLY A 89 -18.14 18.13 -6.30
CA GLY A 89 -18.11 18.55 -7.69
C GLY A 89 -17.21 17.69 -8.60
N HIS A 90 -16.69 16.55 -8.13
CA HIS A 90 -15.89 15.66 -8.95
C HIS A 90 -16.80 14.70 -9.74
N PRO A 91 -16.56 14.53 -11.06
CA PRO A 91 -17.30 13.57 -11.87
C PRO A 91 -16.95 12.14 -11.47
N VAL A 92 -17.97 11.35 -11.15
CA VAL A 92 -17.79 9.97 -10.71
C VAL A 92 -18.43 9.03 -11.73
N HIS A 93 -17.62 8.16 -12.31
CA HIS A 93 -18.03 7.03 -13.14
C HIS A 93 -18.17 5.77 -12.29
N ASP A 94 -18.04 4.61 -12.89
CA ASP A 94 -18.09 3.31 -12.19
C ASP A 94 -16.78 3.07 -11.41
N ILE A 95 -16.69 3.66 -10.21
CA ILE A 95 -15.51 3.53 -9.33
C ILE A 95 -15.31 2.14 -8.75
N GLY A 96 -16.23 1.20 -8.96
CA GLY A 96 -16.01 -0.22 -8.72
C GLY A 96 -14.90 -0.77 -9.61
N GLN A 97 -14.71 -0.20 -10.79
CA GLN A 97 -13.58 -0.52 -11.64
C GLN A 97 -12.36 0.32 -11.24
N ARG A 98 -11.25 -0.35 -10.97
CA ARG A 98 -9.98 0.26 -10.53
C ARG A 98 -9.51 1.40 -11.45
N GLN A 99 -9.72 1.29 -12.74
CA GLN A 99 -9.33 2.32 -13.70
C GLN A 99 -10.02 3.65 -13.40
N TYR A 100 -11.35 3.63 -13.26
CA TYR A 100 -12.13 4.84 -12.99
C TYR A 100 -11.87 5.40 -11.59
N LEU A 101 -11.60 4.55 -10.61
CA LEU A 101 -11.15 5.00 -9.30
C LEU A 101 -9.83 5.77 -9.39
N ASN A 102 -8.86 5.25 -10.14
CA ASN A 102 -7.58 5.92 -10.34
C ASN A 102 -7.69 7.22 -11.13
N GLU A 103 -8.58 7.28 -12.13
CA GLU A 103 -8.87 8.51 -12.88
C GLU A 103 -9.49 9.58 -11.97
N LEU A 104 -10.44 9.18 -11.14
CA LEU A 104 -11.04 10.06 -10.12
C LEU A 104 -9.96 10.59 -9.15
N MET A 105 -9.08 9.72 -8.64
CA MET A 105 -8.00 10.15 -7.73
C MET A 105 -7.02 11.11 -8.40
N LYS A 106 -6.75 10.93 -9.71
CA LYS A 106 -5.93 11.91 -10.47
C LYS A 106 -6.63 13.25 -10.63
N SER A 107 -7.96 13.26 -10.83
CA SER A 107 -8.73 14.52 -10.97
C SER A 107 -8.83 15.30 -9.65
N ILE A 108 -8.79 14.61 -8.52
CA ILE A 108 -8.81 15.20 -7.17
C ILE A 108 -7.46 15.83 -6.81
N LYS A 109 -6.37 15.33 -7.39
CA LYS A 109 -5.01 15.76 -7.05
C LYS A 109 -4.81 17.26 -7.31
N GLY A 110 -4.32 17.97 -6.30
CA GLY A 110 -4.12 19.42 -6.33
C GLY A 110 -5.40 20.23 -6.03
N SER A 111 -6.55 19.59 -5.82
CA SER A 111 -7.77 20.28 -5.38
C SER A 111 -7.71 20.65 -3.89
N PRO A 112 -8.46 21.65 -3.43
CA PRO A 112 -8.57 21.96 -2.00
C PRO A 112 -9.04 20.78 -1.14
N ASP A 113 -9.81 19.86 -1.74
CA ASP A 113 -10.46 18.74 -1.09
C ASP A 113 -9.64 17.43 -1.17
N GLU A 114 -8.46 17.47 -1.78
CA GLU A 114 -7.62 16.29 -2.01
C GLU A 114 -7.41 15.45 -0.75
N GLN A 115 -7.00 16.09 0.34
CA GLN A 115 -6.69 15.37 1.59
C GLN A 115 -7.94 14.75 2.22
N LEU A 116 -9.06 15.48 2.21
CA LEU A 116 -10.34 14.98 2.70
C LEU A 116 -10.80 13.75 1.92
N LEU A 117 -10.77 13.84 0.60
CA LEU A 117 -11.25 12.77 -0.27
C LEU A 117 -10.30 11.56 -0.26
N LYS A 118 -8.99 11.77 -0.18
CA LYS A 118 -8.03 10.67 0.07
C LYS A 118 -8.30 9.95 1.38
N LEU A 119 -8.58 10.70 2.46
CA LEU A 119 -8.91 10.11 3.76
C LEU A 119 -10.24 9.35 3.71
N ALA A 120 -11.24 9.87 3.00
CA ALA A 120 -12.53 9.20 2.81
C ALA A 120 -12.35 7.88 2.04
N LEU A 121 -11.55 7.90 0.95
CA LEU A 121 -11.20 6.67 0.23
C LEU A 121 -10.48 5.67 1.15
N LEU A 122 -9.48 6.11 1.91
CA LEU A 122 -8.75 5.22 2.84
C LEU A 122 -9.70 4.55 3.85
N LYS A 123 -10.72 5.26 4.33
CA LYS A 123 -11.74 4.71 5.23
C LYS A 123 -12.68 3.73 4.55
N SER A 124 -12.89 3.84 3.24
CA SER A 124 -13.71 2.91 2.46
C SER A 124 -12.97 1.60 2.12
N LEU A 125 -11.64 1.61 2.17
CA LEU A 125 -10.83 0.43 1.90
C LEU A 125 -10.86 -0.55 3.07
N MET A 126 -10.65 -1.83 2.75
CA MET A 126 -10.44 -2.87 3.75
C MET A 126 -9.11 -2.67 4.47
N ARG A 127 -9.01 -3.20 5.69
CA ARG A 127 -7.72 -3.19 6.40
C ARG A 127 -6.84 -4.32 5.89
N ALA A 128 -5.59 -4.01 5.57
CA ALA A 128 -4.62 -5.03 5.27
C ALA A 128 -4.36 -5.91 6.50
N ARG A 129 -4.23 -7.23 6.31
CA ARG A 129 -3.97 -8.22 7.35
C ARG A 129 -2.90 -9.23 6.92
N TYR A 130 -2.45 -10.05 7.84
CA TYR A 130 -1.66 -11.22 7.50
C TYR A 130 -2.58 -12.42 7.28
N ASP A 131 -2.25 -13.23 6.27
CA ASP A 131 -2.99 -14.44 5.92
C ASP A 131 -2.05 -15.50 5.38
N THR A 132 -2.42 -16.77 5.46
CA THR A 132 -1.69 -17.88 4.84
C THR A 132 -2.02 -18.04 3.36
N GLU A 133 -3.15 -17.48 2.93
CA GLU A 133 -3.59 -17.51 1.53
C GLU A 133 -3.13 -16.25 0.79
N PRO A 134 -2.63 -16.37 -0.46
CA PRO A 134 -2.18 -15.23 -1.27
C PRO A 134 -3.35 -14.54 -1.96
N LEU A 135 -4.22 -13.86 -1.21
CA LEU A 135 -5.43 -13.18 -1.70
C LEU A 135 -5.12 -11.87 -2.46
N GLY A 136 -3.84 -11.50 -2.61
CA GLY A 136 -3.44 -10.28 -3.27
C GLY A 136 -3.43 -9.04 -2.36
N HIS A 137 -2.98 -7.93 -2.92
CA HIS A 137 -2.94 -6.66 -2.22
C HIS A 137 -3.54 -5.54 -3.07
N TYR A 138 -4.81 -5.21 -2.80
CA TYR A 138 -5.58 -4.25 -3.58
C TYR A 138 -4.87 -2.91 -3.75
N GLY A 139 -4.43 -2.28 -2.68
CA GLY A 139 -3.79 -0.96 -2.74
C GLY A 139 -2.50 -0.93 -3.58
N LEU A 140 -1.74 -2.03 -3.62
CA LEU A 140 -0.50 -2.14 -4.40
C LEU A 140 -0.73 -2.71 -5.81
N ALA A 141 -1.93 -3.14 -6.13
CA ALA A 141 -2.27 -3.79 -7.41
C ALA A 141 -1.38 -5.00 -7.73
N THR A 142 -1.05 -5.81 -6.71
CA THR A 142 -0.24 -7.01 -6.87
C THR A 142 -0.98 -8.27 -6.41
N PRO A 143 -0.86 -9.40 -7.14
CA PRO A 143 -1.52 -10.64 -6.76
C PRO A 143 -0.83 -11.38 -5.62
N ASN A 144 0.44 -11.08 -5.33
CA ASN A 144 1.21 -11.73 -4.28
C ASN A 144 2.07 -10.69 -3.57
N TYR A 145 1.91 -10.59 -2.25
CA TYR A 145 2.69 -9.66 -1.46
C TYR A 145 2.95 -10.22 -0.07
N CYS A 146 4.16 -10.06 0.42
CA CYS A 146 4.53 -10.38 1.78
C CYS A 146 5.40 -9.27 2.36
N HIS A 147 5.61 -9.29 3.65
CA HIS A 147 6.62 -8.45 4.29
C HIS A 147 7.92 -9.26 4.44
N PHE A 148 9.00 -8.77 3.86
CA PHE A 148 10.31 -9.42 3.88
C PHE A 148 11.44 -8.49 4.28
N THR A 149 11.35 -7.20 3.96
CA THR A 149 12.48 -6.26 3.98
C THR A 149 12.80 -5.66 5.34
N SER A 150 12.03 -5.95 6.41
CA SER A 150 12.24 -5.34 7.72
C SER A 150 12.18 -6.35 8.89
N PRO A 151 13.01 -7.42 8.91
CA PRO A 151 12.92 -8.48 9.92
C PRO A 151 13.32 -8.04 11.34
N ILE A 152 14.01 -6.90 11.49
CA ILE A 152 14.40 -6.36 12.79
C ILE A 152 13.17 -5.90 13.60
N ARG A 153 12.16 -5.31 12.94
CA ARG A 153 11.00 -4.70 13.58
C ARG A 153 9.68 -5.43 13.33
N ARG A 154 9.64 -6.39 12.41
CA ARG A 154 8.42 -7.15 12.09
C ARG A 154 8.68 -8.65 12.15
N TYR A 155 8.03 -9.32 13.09
CA TYR A 155 8.13 -10.78 13.22
C TYR A 155 7.66 -11.53 11.95
N ALA A 156 6.68 -10.97 11.24
CA ALA A 156 6.20 -11.52 9.98
C ALA A 156 7.32 -11.67 8.94
N ASP A 157 8.17 -10.66 8.79
CA ASP A 157 9.34 -10.71 7.89
C ASP A 157 10.29 -11.85 8.26
N LEU A 158 10.51 -12.06 9.56
CA LEU A 158 11.37 -13.15 10.03
C LEU A 158 10.78 -14.54 9.69
N VAL A 159 9.46 -14.71 9.77
CA VAL A 159 8.78 -15.94 9.35
C VAL A 159 8.99 -16.16 7.85
N VAL A 160 8.83 -15.12 7.04
CA VAL A 160 9.05 -15.17 5.58
C VAL A 160 10.51 -15.55 5.26
N HIS A 161 11.50 -14.99 5.97
CA HIS A 161 12.91 -15.37 5.82
C HIS A 161 13.14 -16.86 6.09
N ARG A 162 12.52 -17.39 7.17
CA ARG A 162 12.63 -18.82 7.51
C ARG A 162 12.00 -19.72 6.45
N SER A 163 10.88 -19.29 5.86
CA SER A 163 10.22 -20.02 4.76
C SER A 163 11.01 -19.97 3.46
N LEU A 164 11.73 -18.87 3.21
CA LEU A 164 12.55 -18.69 2.01
C LEU A 164 13.85 -19.48 2.04
N ASN A 165 14.49 -19.60 3.21
CA ASN A 165 15.80 -20.24 3.35
C ASN A 165 15.91 -21.64 2.70
N PRO A 166 14.95 -22.57 2.86
CA PRO A 166 15.01 -23.87 2.19
C PRO A 166 14.99 -23.81 0.67
N LEU A 167 14.35 -22.79 0.06
CA LEU A 167 14.36 -22.59 -1.40
C LEU A 167 15.73 -22.13 -1.91
N LEU A 168 16.49 -21.41 -1.09
CA LEU A 168 17.82 -20.90 -1.46
C LEU A 168 18.90 -21.97 -1.28
N VAL A 169 18.78 -22.81 -0.25
CA VAL A 169 19.76 -23.86 0.06
C VAL A 169 19.55 -25.11 -0.82
N ASN A 170 18.30 -25.48 -1.07
CA ASN A 170 17.92 -26.64 -1.88
C ASN A 170 16.85 -26.21 -2.90
N PRO A 171 17.23 -25.52 -3.98
CA PRO A 171 16.26 -25.11 -4.99
C PRO A 171 15.58 -26.33 -5.62
N PRO A 172 14.28 -26.27 -5.91
CA PRO A 172 13.60 -27.32 -6.65
C PRO A 172 14.26 -27.47 -8.03
N LYS A 173 14.42 -28.74 -8.45
CA LYS A 173 14.99 -29.08 -9.78
C LYS A 173 14.01 -28.68 -10.88
#